data_c74249b6dbe4cddc2ac4503e86c41291
#
_entry.id   c74249b6dbe4cddc2ac4503e86c41291
#
_cell.length_a   1.000
_cell.length_b   1.000
_cell.length_c   1.000
_cell.angle_alpha   90.00
_cell.angle_beta   90.00
_cell.angle_gamma   90.00
#
_symmetry.space_group_name_H-M   'P 1'
#
loop_
_entity.id
_entity.type
_entity.pdbx_description
1 polymer ?
#
loop_
_entity_poly.entity_id
_entity_poly.type
_entity_poly.pdbx_seq_one_letter_code
_entity_poly.pdbx_strand_id
1 'polypeptide(L)'
;SSMNANHFNMSALVKFLGRDDWAIEFDEVMGDHFWPVMDAFDLDHDEISEVVGSHWAMTLWGCAFEDFLTQAFEPDNRTFVAIYLKSRGFKETARSKAYIKAISTSVISLYEISEIVPGKSFLARDLLRSGDPVTVSEGTATQTLRQWEKIAARIVHVGGVSVITGGLLGYSPGASEALLEGLKEMAGMKR
;
A
#
# COMPACT_ATOMS: atom_id res chain seq x y z
N SER A 1 -5.62 7.72 24.88
CA SER A 1 -5.75 7.09 23.57
C SER A 1 -4.47 7.36 22.82
N SER A 2 -3.59 6.40 22.77
CA SER A 2 -2.44 6.51 21.88
C SER A 2 -2.94 6.46 20.45
N MET A 3 -3.09 7.61 19.82
CA MET A 3 -3.16 7.67 18.38
C MET A 3 -1.95 6.89 17.86
N ASN A 4 -2.19 5.88 17.03
CA ASN A 4 -1.14 5.07 16.46
C ASN A 4 -0.11 6.01 15.82
N ALA A 5 1.04 6.17 16.48
CA ALA A 5 2.13 7.03 16.02
C ALA A 5 2.66 6.62 14.62
N ASN A 6 2.15 5.51 14.08
CA ASN A 6 2.56 4.90 12.81
C ASN A 6 1.56 5.12 11.68
N HIS A 7 0.46 5.86 11.89
CA HIS A 7 -0.43 6.23 10.80
C HIS A 7 0.14 7.40 10.01
N PHE A 8 0.38 7.16 8.74
CA PHE A 8 0.84 8.17 7.78
C PHE A 8 -0.32 8.58 6.88
N ASN A 9 -0.47 9.90 6.70
CA ASN A 9 -1.51 10.42 5.84
C ASN A 9 -1.05 10.41 4.38
N MET A 10 -1.64 9.54 3.58
CA MET A 10 -1.35 9.39 2.15
C MET A 10 -2.32 10.16 1.25
N SER A 11 -3.26 10.90 1.82
CA SER A 11 -4.34 11.54 1.06
C SER A 11 -3.82 12.53 0.01
N ALA A 12 -2.81 13.34 0.33
CA ALA A 12 -2.24 14.30 -0.61
C ALA A 12 -1.52 13.61 -1.77
N LEU A 13 -0.81 12.52 -1.49
CA LEU A 13 -0.14 11.70 -2.50
C LEU A 13 -1.17 11.08 -3.47
N VAL A 14 -2.25 10.50 -2.94
CA VAL A 14 -3.30 9.90 -3.74
C VAL A 14 -4.02 10.95 -4.59
N LYS A 15 -4.28 12.14 -4.05
CA LYS A 15 -4.86 13.25 -4.82
C LYS A 15 -3.96 13.71 -5.95
N PHE A 16 -2.64 13.73 -5.71
CA PHE A 16 -1.68 14.07 -6.76
C PHE A 16 -1.70 13.06 -7.90
N LEU A 17 -1.92 11.79 -7.60
CA LEU A 17 -2.08 10.74 -8.60
C LEU A 17 -3.26 11.00 -9.55
N GLY A 18 -4.32 11.64 -9.07
CA GLY A 18 -5.50 11.97 -9.87
C GLY A 18 -5.25 13.02 -10.96
N ARG A 19 -4.02 13.53 -11.13
CA ARG A 19 -3.66 14.41 -12.24
C ARG A 19 -3.41 13.60 -13.50
N ASP A 20 -3.77 14.18 -14.63
CA ASP A 20 -3.78 13.52 -15.95
C ASP A 20 -2.45 12.89 -16.35
N ASP A 21 -1.34 13.43 -15.88
CA ASP A 21 0.01 12.98 -16.26
C ASP A 21 0.35 11.55 -15.84
N TRP A 22 -0.38 10.98 -14.87
CA TRP A 22 -0.10 9.66 -14.31
C TRP A 22 -1.21 8.63 -14.53
N ALA A 23 -2.30 9.05 -15.18
CA ALA A 23 -3.47 8.19 -15.35
C ALA A 23 -3.16 6.91 -16.14
N ILE A 24 -2.33 7.02 -17.18
CA ILE A 24 -1.96 5.90 -18.04
C ILE A 24 -1.12 4.88 -17.28
N GLU A 25 -0.05 5.33 -16.62
CA GLU A 25 0.86 4.47 -15.86
C GLU A 25 0.15 3.80 -14.69
N PHE A 26 -0.69 4.53 -13.99
CA PHE A 26 -1.48 3.97 -12.90
C PHE A 26 -2.48 2.93 -13.41
N ASP A 27 -3.14 3.19 -14.53
CA ASP A 27 -4.07 2.26 -15.15
C ASP A 27 -3.38 0.95 -15.57
N GLU A 28 -2.16 1.03 -16.10
CA GLU A 28 -1.37 -0.15 -16.46
C GLU A 28 -1.07 -1.02 -15.23
N VAL A 29 -0.59 -0.42 -14.14
CA VAL A 29 -0.27 -1.15 -12.91
C VAL A 29 -1.52 -1.77 -12.30
N MET A 30 -2.61 -1.02 -12.22
CA MET A 30 -3.89 -1.53 -11.72
C MET A 30 -4.42 -2.66 -12.60
N GLY A 31 -4.28 -2.53 -13.91
CA GLY A 31 -4.64 -3.56 -14.87
C GLY A 31 -3.87 -4.86 -14.63
N ASP A 32 -2.56 -4.79 -14.46
CA ASP A 32 -1.70 -5.95 -14.21
C ASP A 32 -2.12 -6.71 -12.95
N HIS A 33 -2.62 -6.02 -11.92
CA HIS A 33 -3.09 -6.64 -10.69
C HIS A 33 -4.50 -7.23 -10.80
N PHE A 34 -5.40 -6.57 -11.51
CA PHE A 34 -6.84 -6.89 -11.45
C PHE A 34 -7.40 -7.54 -12.72
N TRP A 35 -6.84 -7.24 -13.90
CA TRP A 35 -7.32 -7.81 -15.15
C TRP A 35 -7.40 -9.34 -15.15
N PRO A 36 -6.41 -10.08 -14.65
CA PRO A 36 -6.48 -11.53 -14.64
C PRO A 36 -7.68 -12.07 -13.86
N VAL A 37 -8.02 -11.43 -12.73
CA VAL A 37 -9.16 -11.82 -11.90
C VAL A 37 -10.48 -11.40 -12.55
N MET A 38 -10.56 -10.18 -13.04
CA MET A 38 -11.75 -9.65 -13.70
C MET A 38 -12.10 -10.44 -14.96
N ASP A 39 -11.10 -10.76 -15.77
CA ASP A 39 -11.27 -11.53 -17.01
C ASP A 39 -11.68 -12.98 -16.72
N ALA A 40 -11.00 -13.64 -15.78
CA ALA A 40 -11.27 -15.02 -15.42
C ALA A 40 -12.69 -15.25 -14.90
N PHE A 41 -13.27 -14.27 -14.24
CA PHE A 41 -14.60 -14.37 -13.62
C PHE A 41 -15.65 -13.46 -14.28
N ASP A 42 -15.29 -12.76 -15.34
CA ASP A 42 -16.16 -11.80 -16.04
C ASP A 42 -16.77 -10.76 -15.08
N LEU A 43 -15.92 -10.20 -14.20
CA LEU A 43 -16.31 -9.25 -13.17
C LEU A 43 -15.87 -7.83 -13.51
N ASP A 44 -16.68 -6.85 -13.12
CA ASP A 44 -16.27 -5.45 -13.08
C ASP A 44 -15.73 -5.07 -11.70
N HIS A 45 -15.31 -3.81 -11.51
CA HIS A 45 -14.74 -3.33 -10.24
C HIS A 45 -15.71 -3.40 -9.08
N ASP A 46 -17.00 -3.10 -9.31
CA ASP A 46 -18.01 -3.13 -8.27
C ASP A 46 -18.31 -4.58 -7.86
N GLU A 47 -18.35 -5.50 -8.82
CA GLU A 47 -18.57 -6.92 -8.59
C GLU A 47 -17.42 -7.56 -7.81
N ILE A 48 -16.18 -7.13 -8.00
CA ILE A 48 -15.05 -7.60 -7.19
C ILE A 48 -15.28 -7.25 -5.71
N SER A 49 -15.71 -6.03 -5.42
CA SER A 49 -16.03 -5.62 -4.05
C SER A 49 -17.13 -6.47 -3.42
N GLU A 50 -18.14 -6.85 -4.19
CA GLU A 50 -19.20 -7.73 -3.72
C GLU A 50 -18.73 -9.16 -3.47
N VAL A 51 -17.90 -9.70 -4.35
CA VAL A 51 -17.43 -11.09 -4.27
C VAL A 51 -16.39 -11.26 -3.14
N VAL A 52 -15.43 -10.36 -3.02
CA VAL A 52 -14.34 -10.48 -2.03
C VAL A 52 -14.58 -9.69 -0.76
N GLY A 53 -15.61 -8.85 -0.73
CA GLY A 53 -15.91 -7.94 0.37
C GLY A 53 -15.08 -6.65 0.29
N SER A 54 -15.68 -5.56 0.81
CA SER A 54 -15.08 -4.22 0.71
C SER A 54 -13.69 -4.11 1.34
N HIS A 55 -13.47 -4.78 2.48
CA HIS A 55 -12.17 -4.76 3.15
C HIS A 55 -11.07 -5.37 2.28
N TRP A 56 -11.30 -6.54 1.71
CA TRP A 56 -10.35 -7.21 0.83
C TRP A 56 -10.10 -6.44 -0.46
N ALA A 57 -11.15 -5.86 -1.05
CA ALA A 57 -11.01 -5.01 -2.23
C ALA A 57 -10.11 -3.81 -1.93
N MET A 58 -10.30 -3.13 -0.79
CA MET A 58 -9.46 -2.01 -0.38
C MET A 58 -8.01 -2.43 -0.13
N THR A 59 -7.79 -3.60 0.45
CA THR A 59 -6.45 -4.13 0.67
C THR A 59 -5.74 -4.43 -0.66
N LEU A 60 -6.42 -5.04 -1.62
CA LEU A 60 -5.88 -5.30 -2.95
C LEU A 60 -5.54 -4.01 -3.69
N TRP A 61 -6.42 -3.02 -3.63
CA TRP A 61 -6.17 -1.71 -4.21
C TRP A 61 -4.97 -1.03 -3.56
N GLY A 62 -4.84 -1.14 -2.24
CA GLY A 62 -3.69 -0.62 -1.51
C GLY A 62 -2.39 -1.27 -1.95
N CYS A 63 -2.36 -2.58 -2.13
CA CYS A 63 -1.20 -3.30 -2.63
C CYS A 63 -0.80 -2.85 -4.03
N ALA A 64 -1.77 -2.69 -4.93
CA ALA A 64 -1.52 -2.22 -6.29
C ALA A 64 -1.01 -0.77 -6.31
N PHE A 65 -1.56 0.09 -5.47
CA PHE A 65 -1.10 1.47 -5.33
C PHE A 65 0.35 1.52 -4.81
N GLU A 66 0.69 0.74 -3.80
CA GLU A 66 2.05 0.68 -3.28
C GLU A 66 3.04 0.13 -4.31
N ASP A 67 2.63 -0.86 -5.09
CA ASP A 67 3.44 -1.36 -6.19
C ASP A 67 3.69 -0.28 -7.24
N PHE A 68 2.67 0.51 -7.59
CA PHE A 68 2.83 1.69 -8.45
C PHE A 68 3.89 2.66 -7.91
N LEU A 69 3.93 2.88 -6.59
CA LEU A 69 4.92 3.76 -5.97
C LEU A 69 6.36 3.25 -6.09
N THR A 70 6.54 1.95 -6.31
CA THR A 70 7.88 1.34 -6.45
C THR A 70 8.41 1.35 -7.88
N GLN A 71 7.58 1.66 -8.86
CA GLN A 71 7.95 1.51 -10.26
C GLN A 71 8.57 2.76 -10.86
N ALA A 72 9.49 2.52 -11.81
CA ALA A 72 10.05 3.55 -12.67
C ALA A 72 9.46 3.37 -14.09
N PHE A 73 9.08 4.46 -14.72
CA PHE A 73 8.35 4.45 -15.99
C PHE A 73 9.18 5.06 -17.14
N GLU A 74 9.09 4.41 -18.30
CA GLU A 74 9.68 4.91 -19.52
C GLU A 74 8.99 6.23 -19.98
N PRO A 75 9.70 7.09 -20.78
CA PRO A 75 11.03 6.85 -21.33
C PRO A 75 12.20 7.24 -20.39
N ASP A 76 11.96 8.06 -19.37
CA ASP A 76 13.01 8.71 -18.59
C ASP A 76 13.31 7.99 -17.27
N ASN A 77 12.82 6.78 -17.09
CA ASN A 77 12.94 6.03 -15.85
C ASN A 77 12.42 6.83 -14.63
N ARG A 78 11.34 7.59 -14.85
CA ARG A 78 10.74 8.48 -13.86
C ARG A 78 9.90 7.71 -12.85
N THR A 79 9.95 8.14 -11.60
CA THR A 79 9.11 7.59 -10.54
C THR A 79 8.09 8.62 -10.09
N PHE A 80 6.88 8.17 -9.80
CA PHE A 80 5.82 9.02 -9.28
C PHE A 80 6.24 9.70 -7.97
N VAL A 81 6.88 8.93 -7.06
CA VAL A 81 7.33 9.43 -5.76
C VAL A 81 8.34 10.56 -5.91
N ALA A 82 9.33 10.41 -6.80
CA ALA A 82 10.34 11.45 -7.00
C ALA A 82 9.70 12.76 -7.50
N ILE A 83 8.79 12.67 -8.45
CA ILE A 83 8.09 13.83 -9.00
C ILE A 83 7.16 14.46 -7.96
N TYR A 84 6.43 13.65 -7.20
CA TYR A 84 5.58 14.13 -6.13
C TYR A 84 6.37 14.90 -5.07
N LEU A 85 7.46 14.32 -4.58
CA LEU A 85 8.27 14.94 -3.54
C LEU A 85 8.95 16.23 -4.02
N LYS A 86 9.35 16.28 -5.29
CA LYS A 86 9.90 17.49 -5.89
C LYS A 86 8.86 18.60 -5.99
N SER A 87 7.64 18.27 -6.36
CA SER A 87 6.57 19.24 -6.62
C SER A 87 5.79 19.64 -5.37
N ARG A 88 5.58 18.72 -4.46
CA ARG A 88 4.69 18.86 -3.30
C ARG A 88 5.33 18.48 -1.96
N GLY A 89 6.58 18.05 -1.96
CA GLY A 89 7.27 17.62 -0.74
C GLY A 89 7.31 18.69 0.35
N PHE A 90 7.26 19.96 0.00
CA PHE A 90 7.22 21.04 0.98
C PHE A 90 5.94 21.05 1.84
N LYS A 91 4.88 20.36 1.41
CA LYS A 91 3.63 20.21 2.18
C LYS A 91 3.65 18.98 3.10
N GLU A 92 4.65 18.14 2.96
CA GLU A 92 4.77 16.92 3.76
C GLU A 92 5.70 17.14 4.95
N THR A 93 5.39 16.45 6.06
CA THR A 93 6.33 16.40 7.20
C THR A 93 7.57 15.59 6.82
N ALA A 94 8.66 15.79 7.53
CA ALA A 94 9.88 14.99 7.34
C ALA A 94 9.61 13.49 7.50
N ARG A 95 8.76 13.12 8.45
CA ARG A 95 8.37 11.74 8.70
C ARG A 95 7.55 11.15 7.55
N SER A 96 6.58 11.89 7.03
CA SER A 96 5.79 11.46 5.87
C SER A 96 6.65 11.29 4.62
N LYS A 97 7.59 12.21 4.38
CA LYS A 97 8.55 12.05 3.27
C LYS A 97 9.39 10.79 3.41
N ALA A 98 9.90 10.52 4.61
CA ALA A 98 10.68 9.32 4.87
C ALA A 98 9.87 8.05 4.63
N TYR A 99 8.61 8.03 5.04
CA TYR A 99 7.70 6.90 4.81
C TYR A 99 7.43 6.67 3.33
N ILE A 100 7.09 7.72 2.59
CA ILE A 100 6.85 7.65 1.14
C ILE A 100 8.09 7.13 0.40
N LYS A 101 9.27 7.64 0.75
CA LYS A 101 10.53 7.16 0.19
C LYS A 101 10.80 5.70 0.53
N ALA A 102 10.54 5.30 1.76
CA ALA A 102 10.74 3.91 2.20
C ALA A 102 9.85 2.95 1.41
N ILE A 103 8.59 3.30 1.17
CA ILE A 103 7.70 2.48 0.31
C ILE A 103 8.27 2.39 -1.10
N SER A 104 8.72 3.49 -1.69
CA SER A 104 9.16 3.52 -3.09
C SER A 104 10.37 2.61 -3.37
N THR A 105 11.16 2.29 -2.36
CA THR A 105 12.32 1.40 -2.47
C THR A 105 12.10 0.02 -1.83
N SER A 106 10.91 -0.25 -1.33
CA SER A 106 10.59 -1.50 -0.66
C SER A 106 10.09 -2.58 -1.62
N VAL A 107 10.05 -3.80 -1.12
CA VAL A 107 9.48 -4.95 -1.84
C VAL A 107 8.56 -5.72 -0.91
N ILE A 108 7.57 -6.42 -1.50
CA ILE A 108 6.75 -7.38 -0.76
C ILE A 108 7.59 -8.63 -0.50
N SER A 109 7.48 -9.19 0.69
CA SER A 109 8.10 -10.47 1.04
C SER A 109 7.12 -11.35 1.81
N LEU A 110 7.53 -12.59 2.05
CA LEU A 110 6.78 -13.54 2.87
C LEU A 110 7.40 -13.56 4.27
N TYR A 111 6.60 -13.29 5.29
CA TYR A 111 7.05 -13.22 6.67
C TYR A 111 6.37 -14.26 7.54
N GLU A 112 7.15 -14.89 8.42
CA GLU A 112 6.62 -15.70 9.52
C GLU A 112 6.48 -14.85 10.77
N ILE A 113 5.32 -14.89 11.38
CA ILE A 113 4.95 -14.04 12.50
C ILE A 113 5.13 -14.78 13.82
N SER A 114 5.74 -14.13 14.80
CA SER A 114 5.91 -14.65 16.15
C SER A 114 5.94 -13.52 17.18
N GLU A 115 6.02 -13.85 18.45
CA GLU A 115 6.11 -12.93 19.57
C GLU A 115 5.11 -11.77 19.49
N ILE A 116 3.84 -12.11 19.30
CA ILE A 116 2.78 -11.12 19.19
C ILE A 116 2.51 -10.50 20.57
N VAL A 117 2.66 -9.18 20.65
CA VAL A 117 2.26 -8.38 21.81
C VAL A 117 0.97 -7.65 21.42
N PRO A 118 -0.19 -8.10 21.93
CA PRO A 118 -1.48 -7.54 21.50
C PRO A 118 -1.53 -6.02 21.65
N GLY A 119 -1.98 -5.35 20.60
CA GLY A 119 -2.10 -3.91 20.55
C GLY A 119 -0.78 -3.15 20.38
N LYS A 120 0.36 -3.83 20.23
CA LYS A 120 1.68 -3.17 20.19
C LYS A 120 2.55 -3.60 19.02
N SER A 121 2.88 -4.88 18.92
CA SER A 121 3.93 -5.34 18.01
C SER A 121 3.87 -6.83 17.75
N PHE A 122 4.64 -7.24 16.76
CA PHE A 122 4.96 -8.65 16.51
C PHE A 122 6.37 -8.75 15.92
N LEU A 123 6.93 -9.94 15.94
CA LEU A 123 8.20 -10.24 15.29
C LEU A 123 7.92 -10.84 13.93
N ALA A 124 8.60 -10.33 12.89
CA ALA A 124 8.48 -10.79 11.53
C ALA A 124 9.83 -11.30 11.00
N ARG A 125 9.87 -12.54 10.54
CA ARG A 125 11.04 -13.15 9.92
C ARG A 125 10.81 -13.27 8.43
N ASP A 126 11.66 -12.66 7.61
CA ASP A 126 11.62 -12.74 6.15
C ASP A 126 12.04 -14.14 5.70
N LEU A 127 11.14 -14.86 5.05
CA LEU A 127 11.36 -16.23 4.59
C LEU A 127 12.00 -16.30 3.20
N LEU A 128 11.96 -15.21 2.45
CA LEU A 128 12.51 -15.14 1.08
C LEU A 128 13.89 -14.52 1.04
N ARG A 129 14.14 -13.57 1.92
CA ARG A 129 15.44 -12.90 2.08
C ARG A 129 15.95 -13.22 3.47
N SER A 130 17.16 -13.72 3.55
CA SER A 130 17.77 -14.01 4.85
C SER A 130 18.00 -12.73 5.65
N GLY A 131 18.00 -12.83 6.96
CA GLY A 131 18.27 -11.73 7.87
C GLY A 131 17.67 -12.01 9.24
N ASP A 132 18.00 -11.14 10.20
CA ASP A 132 17.44 -11.23 11.53
C ASP A 132 15.96 -10.84 11.52
N PRO A 133 15.13 -11.47 12.36
CA PRO A 133 13.75 -11.04 12.54
C PRO A 133 13.66 -9.58 12.98
N VAL A 134 12.64 -8.89 12.51
CA VAL A 134 12.39 -7.48 12.86
C VAL A 134 11.14 -7.33 13.69
N THR A 135 11.18 -6.45 14.67
CA THR A 135 10.00 -6.09 15.45
C THR A 135 9.19 -5.05 14.68
N VAL A 136 7.96 -5.40 14.37
CA VAL A 136 7.03 -4.52 13.66
C VAL A 136 6.08 -3.88 14.65
N SER A 137 6.05 -2.55 14.68
CA SER A 137 5.12 -1.78 15.49
C SER A 137 3.76 -1.71 14.80
N GLU A 138 2.81 -2.44 15.34
CA GLU A 138 1.46 -2.49 14.78
C GLU A 138 0.47 -2.94 15.84
N GLY A 139 -0.60 -2.18 16.00
CA GLY A 139 -1.64 -2.49 16.97
C GLY A 139 -2.79 -3.30 16.40
N THR A 140 -3.33 -2.87 15.27
CA THR A 140 -4.55 -3.44 14.69
C THR A 140 -4.35 -4.87 14.18
N ALA A 141 -3.26 -5.11 13.44
CA ALA A 141 -2.96 -6.43 12.90
C ALA A 141 -2.72 -7.48 13.98
N THR A 142 -2.22 -7.10 15.15
CA THR A 142 -1.97 -8.03 16.26
C THR A 142 -3.24 -8.68 16.81
N GLN A 143 -4.40 -8.12 16.52
CA GLN A 143 -5.69 -8.67 16.94
C GLN A 143 -6.12 -9.90 16.12
N THR A 144 -5.63 -10.02 14.90
CA THR A 144 -6.00 -11.08 13.97
C THR A 144 -4.85 -12.01 13.60
N LEU A 145 -3.61 -11.57 13.73
CA LEU A 145 -2.43 -12.38 13.46
C LEU A 145 -2.25 -13.47 14.52
N ARG A 146 -1.77 -14.63 14.09
CA ARG A 146 -1.50 -15.77 14.95
C ARG A 146 -0.03 -16.12 14.95
N GLN A 147 0.43 -16.74 16.05
CA GLN A 147 1.77 -17.28 16.18
C GLN A 147 2.06 -18.26 15.03
N TRP A 148 3.21 -18.08 14.38
CA TRP A 148 3.69 -18.87 13.25
C TRP A 148 2.91 -18.74 11.95
N GLU A 149 1.96 -17.83 11.89
CA GLU A 149 1.28 -17.48 10.65
C GLU A 149 2.28 -16.88 9.64
N LYS A 150 2.07 -17.18 8.37
CA LYS A 150 2.85 -16.62 7.27
C LYS A 150 2.01 -15.63 6.50
N ILE A 151 2.54 -14.43 6.32
CA ILE A 151 1.86 -13.36 5.60
C ILE A 151 2.75 -12.80 4.49
N ALA A 152 2.13 -12.47 3.37
CA ALA A 152 2.76 -11.64 2.35
C ALA A 152 2.50 -10.18 2.71
N ALA A 153 3.56 -9.41 2.91
CA ALA A 153 3.44 -8.03 3.37
C ALA A 153 4.60 -7.17 2.90
N ARG A 154 4.39 -5.88 2.95
CA ARG A 154 5.44 -4.88 2.76
C ARG A 154 5.74 -4.26 4.11
N ILE A 155 6.96 -4.42 4.57
CA ILE A 155 7.45 -3.85 5.84
C ILE A 155 8.54 -2.84 5.51
N VAL A 156 8.40 -1.64 6.06
CA VAL A 156 9.34 -0.53 5.85
C VAL A 156 9.90 -0.04 7.18
N HIS A 157 11.10 0.54 7.12
CA HIS A 157 11.78 1.10 8.29
C HIS A 157 11.78 2.61 8.19
N VAL A 158 11.17 3.27 9.18
CA VAL A 158 11.07 4.74 9.22
C VAL A 158 11.35 5.23 10.63
N GLY A 159 12.36 6.10 10.79
CA GLY A 159 12.67 6.69 12.07
C GLY A 159 12.99 5.67 13.17
N GLY A 160 13.72 4.61 12.83
CA GLY A 160 14.09 3.56 13.79
C GLY A 160 12.97 2.57 14.13
N VAL A 161 11.83 2.67 13.46
CA VAL A 161 10.67 1.80 13.66
C VAL A 161 10.38 1.04 12.37
N SER A 162 10.05 -0.25 12.50
CA SER A 162 9.56 -1.06 11.38
C SER A 162 8.04 -1.09 11.41
N VAL A 163 7.41 -0.80 10.28
CA VAL A 163 5.95 -0.75 10.16
C VAL A 163 5.49 -1.56 8.97
N ILE A 164 4.31 -2.18 9.10
CA ILE A 164 3.62 -2.79 7.98
C ILE A 164 2.90 -1.70 7.19
N THR A 165 2.91 -1.79 5.87
CA THR A 165 2.28 -0.76 5.05
C THR A 165 0.78 -0.95 4.94
N GLY A 166 0.10 0.12 4.45
CA GLY A 166 -1.34 0.14 4.30
C GLY A 166 -1.92 -0.91 3.34
N GLY A 167 -1.07 -1.50 2.46
CA GLY A 167 -1.51 -2.52 1.52
C GLY A 167 -2.11 -3.75 2.18
N LEU A 168 -1.62 -4.16 3.34
CA LEU A 168 -2.20 -5.25 4.12
C LEU A 168 -3.38 -4.82 4.98
N LEU A 169 -3.27 -3.64 5.60
CA LEU A 169 -4.23 -3.15 6.59
C LEU A 169 -5.27 -2.19 6.00
N GLY A 170 -5.10 -1.82 4.74
CA GLY A 170 -5.87 -0.77 4.11
C GLY A 170 -5.31 0.63 4.42
N TYR A 171 -5.76 1.60 3.67
CA TYR A 171 -5.40 3.00 3.88
C TYR A 171 -6.39 3.69 4.81
N SER A 172 -6.01 4.87 5.32
CA SER A 172 -6.93 5.72 6.06
C SER A 172 -8.21 6.01 5.25
N PRO A 173 -9.35 6.32 5.89
CA PRO A 173 -10.61 6.57 5.18
C PRO A 173 -10.48 7.59 4.06
N GLY A 174 -9.78 8.70 4.27
CA GLY A 174 -9.62 9.73 3.23
C GLY A 174 -8.81 9.25 2.02
N ALA A 175 -7.73 8.49 2.25
CA ALA A 175 -6.94 7.91 1.17
C ALA A 175 -7.71 6.82 0.45
N SER A 176 -8.47 6.01 1.17
CA SER A 176 -9.32 4.96 0.61
C SER A 176 -10.42 5.52 -0.28
N GLU A 177 -11.09 6.59 0.15
CA GLU A 177 -12.10 7.28 -0.66
C GLU A 177 -11.51 7.84 -1.94
N ALA A 178 -10.34 8.49 -1.85
CA ALA A 178 -9.67 9.06 -3.01
C ALA A 178 -9.24 7.96 -4.01
N LEU A 179 -8.75 6.81 -3.53
CA LEU A 179 -8.47 5.66 -4.37
C LEU A 179 -9.71 5.12 -5.05
N LEU A 180 -10.82 4.95 -4.31
CA LEU A 180 -12.08 4.46 -4.86
C LEU A 180 -12.63 5.40 -5.94
N GLU A 181 -12.58 6.70 -5.72
CA GLU A 181 -13.01 7.68 -6.72
C GLU A 181 -12.17 7.61 -7.98
N GLY A 182 -10.85 7.57 -7.84
CA GLY A 182 -9.93 7.42 -8.97
C GLY A 182 -10.20 6.14 -9.76
N LEU A 183 -10.48 5.04 -9.08
CA LEU A 183 -10.84 3.77 -9.73
C LEU A 183 -12.16 3.84 -10.49
N LYS A 184 -13.17 4.48 -9.92
CA LYS A 184 -14.46 4.68 -10.60
C LYS A 184 -14.32 5.53 -11.85
N GLU A 185 -13.52 6.59 -11.79
CA GLU A 185 -13.21 7.42 -12.96
C GLU A 185 -12.52 6.60 -14.06
N MET A 186 -11.53 5.80 -13.69
CA MET A 186 -10.84 4.90 -14.64
C MET A 186 -11.80 3.89 -15.25
N ALA A 187 -12.69 3.28 -14.47
CA ALA A 187 -13.70 2.35 -14.96
C ALA A 187 -14.68 3.05 -15.91
N GLY A 188 -15.05 4.31 -15.64
CA GLY A 188 -15.89 5.14 -16.52
C GLY A 188 -15.23 5.48 -17.85
N MET A 189 -13.91 5.64 -17.89
CA MET A 189 -13.15 5.94 -19.09
C MET A 189 -12.99 4.72 -20.03
N LYS A 190 -13.23 3.50 -19.56
CA LYS A 190 -13.14 2.26 -20.32
C LYS A 190 -14.47 1.79 -20.93
N ARG A 191 -15.53 2.52 -20.70
CA ARG A 191 -16.83 2.32 -21.35
C ARG A 191 -16.95 3.24 -22.57
#